data_c67ef21af6fb8bf6cfa139e5ffa8cb9e
#
_entry.id   c67ef21af6fb8bf6cfa139e5ffa8cb9e
#
_cell.length_a   1.000
_cell.length_b   1.000
_cell.length_c   1.000
_cell.angle_alpha   90.00
_cell.angle_beta   90.00
_cell.angle_gamma   90.00
#
_symmetry.space_group_name_H-M   'P 1'
#
loop_
_entity.id
_entity.type
_entity.pdbx_description
1 polymer ?
#
loop_
_entity_poly.entity_id
_entity_poly.type
_entity_poly.pdbx_seq_one_letter_code
_entity_poly.pdbx_strand_id
1 'polypeptide(L)'
;MSGRGAEGLRYLLNGAFATLVHFAVLWACLEWLLISSAGLSSPAASLVGIAVSFFGNRHFVFRRQDGAIWLQARRFLMLYAAIALLHGSVLFVWTDLLQLPYLVGFGLAVALQVVLGYLGGRFLVFAPVGEGNPSVES
;
A
#
# COMPACT_ATOMS: atom_id res chain seq x y z
N MET A 1 16.34 -6.40 18.16
CA MET A 1 15.51 -5.42 17.43
C MET A 1 14.26 -5.11 18.22
N SER A 2 13.89 -3.84 18.33
CA SER A 2 12.59 -3.48 18.92
C SER A 2 11.46 -4.05 18.09
N GLY A 3 10.29 -4.31 18.71
CA GLY A 3 9.12 -4.82 17.98
C GLY A 3 8.71 -3.95 16.78
N ARG A 4 8.97 -2.65 16.88
CA ARG A 4 8.70 -1.69 15.78
C ARG A 4 9.64 -1.87 14.59
N GLY A 5 10.92 -2.18 14.84
CA GLY A 5 11.88 -2.45 13.77
C GLY A 5 11.53 -3.73 13.01
N ALA A 6 11.12 -4.77 13.72
CA ALA A 6 10.66 -6.02 13.11
C ALA A 6 9.37 -5.82 12.30
N GLU A 7 8.43 -5.02 12.80
CA GLU A 7 7.18 -4.68 12.11
C GLU A 7 7.47 -3.90 10.81
N GLY A 8 8.35 -2.90 10.88
CA GLY A 8 8.78 -2.14 9.69
C GLY A 8 9.43 -3.03 8.64
N LEU A 9 10.29 -3.96 9.06
CA LEU A 9 10.91 -4.92 8.13
C LEU A 9 9.85 -5.83 7.48
N ARG A 10 8.91 -6.34 8.26
CA ARG A 10 7.80 -7.15 7.71
C ARG A 10 6.96 -6.35 6.71
N TYR A 11 6.73 -5.06 6.98
CA TYR A 11 6.03 -4.19 6.06
C TYR A 11 6.76 -4.05 4.72
N LEU A 12 8.08 -3.82 4.75
CA LEU A 12 8.89 -3.71 3.55
C LEU A 12 8.93 -5.03 2.76
N LEU A 13 9.08 -6.16 3.45
CA LEU A 13 9.07 -7.49 2.82
C LEU A 13 7.70 -7.79 2.19
N ASN A 14 6.61 -7.45 2.87
CA ASN A 14 5.26 -7.60 2.33
C ASN A 14 5.04 -6.74 1.08
N GLY A 15 5.50 -5.49 1.12
CA GLY A 15 5.43 -4.59 -0.03
C GLY A 15 6.21 -5.11 -1.23
N ALA A 16 7.44 -5.60 -1.00
CA ALA A 16 8.26 -6.22 -2.05
C ALA A 16 7.57 -7.46 -2.64
N PHE A 17 7.01 -8.32 -1.78
CA PHE A 17 6.29 -9.52 -2.21
C PHE A 17 5.04 -9.15 -3.04
N ALA A 18 4.24 -8.19 -2.58
CA ALA A 18 3.07 -7.72 -3.32
C ALA A 18 3.44 -7.15 -4.69
N THR A 19 4.56 -6.44 -4.77
CA THR A 19 5.09 -5.90 -6.03
C THR A 19 5.51 -7.02 -6.97
N LEU A 20 6.19 -8.06 -6.48
CA LEU A 20 6.56 -9.23 -7.28
C LEU A 20 5.31 -9.96 -7.81
N VAL A 21 4.29 -10.13 -6.97
CA VAL A 21 3.01 -10.72 -7.40
C VAL A 21 2.35 -9.86 -8.48
N HIS A 22 2.33 -8.54 -8.29
CA HIS A 22 1.80 -7.62 -9.29
C HIS A 22 2.48 -7.82 -10.65
N PHE A 23 3.82 -7.82 -10.70
CA PHE A 23 4.57 -8.04 -11.93
C PHE A 23 4.34 -9.43 -12.52
N ALA A 24 4.29 -10.47 -11.68
CA ALA A 24 4.03 -11.84 -12.15
C ALA A 24 2.64 -11.96 -12.79
N VAL A 25 1.62 -11.35 -12.20
CA VAL A 25 0.25 -11.34 -12.76
C VAL A 25 0.21 -10.53 -14.06
N LEU A 26 0.84 -9.37 -14.09
CA LEU A 26 0.92 -8.55 -15.31
C LEU A 26 1.60 -9.32 -16.44
N TRP A 27 2.74 -9.94 -16.15
CA TRP A 27 3.46 -10.75 -17.12
C TRP A 27 2.61 -11.92 -17.63
N ALA A 28 1.93 -12.64 -16.73
CA ALA A 28 1.05 -13.76 -17.10
C ALA A 28 -0.14 -13.29 -17.98
N CYS A 29 -0.72 -12.13 -17.67
CA CYS A 29 -1.78 -11.55 -18.50
C CYS A 29 -1.31 -11.25 -19.91
N LEU A 30 -0.11 -10.68 -20.05
CA LEU A 30 0.44 -10.29 -21.34
C LEU A 30 0.89 -11.50 -22.17
N GLU A 31 1.57 -12.47 -21.53
CA GLU A 31 2.19 -13.59 -22.25
C GLU A 31 1.25 -14.79 -22.44
N TRP A 32 0.46 -15.14 -21.44
CA TRP A 32 -0.35 -16.36 -21.46
C TRP A 32 -1.80 -16.14 -21.86
N LEU A 33 -2.41 -15.06 -21.36
CA LEU A 33 -3.80 -14.74 -21.68
C LEU A 33 -3.92 -13.93 -22.98
N LEU A 34 -2.79 -13.59 -23.62
CA LEU A 34 -2.71 -12.85 -24.86
C LEU A 34 -3.55 -11.56 -24.84
N ILE A 35 -3.67 -10.95 -23.66
CA ILE A 35 -4.28 -9.64 -23.53
C ILE A 35 -3.27 -8.63 -24.10
N SER A 36 -3.49 -8.21 -25.33
CA SER A 36 -2.57 -7.34 -26.09
C SER A 36 -2.46 -5.92 -25.54
N SER A 37 -3.28 -5.56 -24.53
CA SER A 37 -3.28 -4.21 -23.96
C SER A 37 -2.76 -4.21 -22.52
N ALA A 38 -1.61 -3.61 -22.31
CA ALA A 38 -1.09 -3.34 -20.95
C ALA A 38 -2.05 -2.45 -20.15
N GLY A 39 -2.82 -1.59 -20.84
CA GLY A 39 -3.82 -0.74 -20.22
C GLY A 39 -4.97 -1.50 -19.57
N LEU A 40 -5.33 -2.68 -20.11
CA LEU A 40 -6.35 -3.54 -19.53
C LEU A 40 -5.79 -4.54 -18.49
N SER A 41 -4.57 -5.02 -18.72
CA SER A 41 -3.90 -5.98 -17.83
C SER A 41 -3.40 -5.34 -16.53
N SER A 42 -2.93 -4.09 -16.59
CA SER A 42 -2.34 -3.39 -15.46
C SER A 42 -3.32 -3.16 -14.31
N PRO A 43 -4.57 -2.70 -14.52
CA PRO A 43 -5.54 -2.59 -13.42
C PRO A 43 -5.86 -3.92 -12.75
N ALA A 44 -6.01 -5.00 -13.53
CA ALA A 44 -6.26 -6.34 -12.97
C ALA A 44 -5.08 -6.81 -12.12
N ALA A 45 -3.84 -6.67 -12.62
CA ALA A 45 -2.63 -6.99 -11.88
C ALA A 45 -2.48 -6.15 -10.61
N SER A 46 -2.86 -4.86 -10.68
CA SER A 46 -2.85 -3.95 -9.53
C SER A 46 -3.83 -4.39 -8.45
N LEU A 47 -5.04 -4.80 -8.81
CA LEU A 47 -6.02 -5.30 -7.85
C LEU A 47 -5.50 -6.54 -7.10
N VAL A 48 -4.85 -7.46 -7.79
CA VAL A 48 -4.23 -8.63 -7.15
C VAL A 48 -3.10 -8.20 -6.22
N GLY A 49 -2.22 -7.29 -6.64
CA GLY A 49 -1.14 -6.75 -5.82
C GLY A 49 -1.66 -6.05 -4.56
N ILE A 50 -2.74 -5.25 -4.70
CA ILE A 50 -3.40 -4.57 -3.58
C ILE A 50 -3.99 -5.59 -2.60
N ALA A 51 -4.67 -6.62 -3.10
CA ALA A 51 -5.23 -7.67 -2.26
C ALA A 51 -4.13 -8.42 -1.48
N VAL A 52 -3.05 -8.81 -2.15
CA VAL A 52 -1.89 -9.44 -1.51
C VAL A 52 -1.29 -8.54 -0.44
N SER A 53 -1.11 -7.26 -0.75
CA SER A 53 -0.58 -6.27 0.20
C SER A 53 -1.50 -6.11 1.42
N PHE A 54 -2.80 -6.04 1.20
CA PHE A 54 -3.79 -5.92 2.29
C PHE A 54 -3.75 -7.13 3.23
N PHE A 55 -3.86 -8.33 2.68
CA PHE A 55 -3.86 -9.54 3.50
C PHE A 55 -2.52 -9.75 4.21
N GLY A 56 -1.41 -9.45 3.54
CA GLY A 56 -0.08 -9.50 4.16
C GLY A 56 0.07 -8.50 5.30
N ASN A 57 -0.41 -7.27 5.12
CA ASN A 57 -0.41 -6.28 6.19
C ASN A 57 -1.28 -6.72 7.37
N ARG A 58 -2.48 -7.25 7.08
CA ARG A 58 -3.42 -7.69 8.11
C ARG A 58 -2.89 -8.87 8.93
N HIS A 59 -2.33 -9.88 8.28
CA HIS A 59 -1.95 -11.14 8.92
C HIS A 59 -0.47 -11.21 9.32
N PHE A 60 0.42 -10.63 8.54
CA PHE A 60 1.87 -10.78 8.71
C PHE A 60 2.52 -9.55 9.35
N VAL A 61 2.18 -8.36 8.88
CA VAL A 61 2.84 -7.12 9.35
C VAL A 61 2.26 -6.67 10.68
N PHE A 62 1.00 -6.31 10.71
CA PHE A 62 0.34 -5.72 11.88
C PHE A 62 -0.38 -6.74 12.74
N ARG A 63 -0.68 -7.91 12.20
CA ARG A 63 -1.34 -9.02 12.91
C ARG A 63 -2.66 -8.60 13.59
N ARG A 64 -3.47 -7.80 12.89
CA ARG A 64 -4.75 -7.25 13.37
C ARG A 64 -5.92 -7.94 12.69
N GLN A 65 -6.21 -9.17 13.09
CA GLN A 65 -7.31 -9.98 12.57
C GLN A 65 -8.60 -9.84 13.37
N ASP A 66 -8.54 -9.10 14.47
CA ASP A 66 -9.65 -8.85 15.40
C ASP A 66 -10.67 -7.81 14.89
N GLY A 67 -10.30 -6.98 13.91
CA GLY A 67 -11.18 -5.98 13.33
C GLY A 67 -12.01 -6.51 12.15
N ALA A 68 -13.11 -5.81 11.84
CA ALA A 68 -13.94 -6.13 10.67
C ALA A 68 -13.17 -5.97 9.38
N ILE A 69 -13.06 -7.06 8.62
CA ILE A 69 -12.27 -7.10 7.38
C ILE A 69 -12.70 -6.03 6.36
N TRP A 70 -14.02 -5.83 6.19
CA TRP A 70 -14.54 -4.85 5.23
C TRP A 70 -14.20 -3.42 5.60
N LEU A 71 -14.23 -3.09 6.89
CA LEU A 71 -13.84 -1.77 7.37
C LEU A 71 -12.34 -1.54 7.16
N GLN A 72 -11.52 -2.54 7.48
CA GLN A 72 -10.08 -2.48 7.24
C GLN A 72 -9.75 -2.37 5.74
N ALA A 73 -10.42 -3.15 4.89
CA ALA A 73 -10.23 -3.10 3.44
C ALA A 73 -10.59 -1.72 2.87
N ARG A 74 -11.72 -1.15 3.29
CA ARG A 74 -12.13 0.19 2.87
C ARG A 74 -11.14 1.26 3.28
N ARG A 75 -10.69 1.23 4.54
CA ARG A 75 -9.68 2.16 5.05
C ARG A 75 -8.35 2.02 4.31
N PHE A 76 -7.95 0.78 4.03
CA PHE A 76 -6.73 0.49 3.27
C PHE A 76 -6.79 1.07 1.86
N LEU A 77 -7.90 0.85 1.14
CA LEU A 77 -8.09 1.40 -0.21
C LEU A 77 -8.08 2.92 -0.20
N MET A 78 -8.76 3.55 0.77
CA MET A 78 -8.78 5.02 0.90
C MET A 78 -7.39 5.57 1.21
N LEU A 79 -6.63 4.93 2.09
CA LEU A 79 -5.25 5.31 2.41
C LEU A 79 -4.37 5.26 1.17
N TYR A 80 -4.40 4.15 0.44
CA TYR A 80 -3.54 3.98 -0.73
C TYR A 80 -3.98 4.85 -1.91
N ALA A 81 -5.26 5.14 -2.05
CA ALA A 81 -5.74 6.14 -3.02
C ALA A 81 -5.19 7.53 -2.69
N ALA A 82 -5.23 7.94 -1.42
CA ALA A 82 -4.65 9.22 -0.99
C ALA A 82 -3.13 9.27 -1.20
N ILE A 83 -2.42 8.17 -0.91
CA ILE A 83 -0.97 8.05 -1.15
C ILE A 83 -0.68 8.13 -2.65
N ALA A 84 -1.47 7.48 -3.50
CA ALA A 84 -1.28 7.54 -4.95
C ALA A 84 -1.47 8.97 -5.50
N LEU A 85 -2.46 9.70 -5.00
CA LEU A 85 -2.65 11.11 -5.35
C LEU A 85 -1.47 11.97 -4.91
N LEU A 86 -0.98 11.76 -3.70
CA LEU A 86 0.18 12.47 -3.17
C LEU A 86 1.45 12.14 -3.98
N HIS A 87 1.67 10.86 -4.28
CA HIS A 87 2.79 10.40 -5.10
C HIS A 87 2.78 11.10 -6.48
N GLY A 88 1.64 11.07 -7.15
CA GLY A 88 1.47 11.76 -8.44
C GLY A 88 1.68 13.26 -8.35
N SER A 89 1.18 13.89 -7.27
CA SER A 89 1.36 15.32 -7.05
C SER A 89 2.82 15.70 -6.82
N VAL A 90 3.55 14.91 -6.03
CA VAL A 90 4.99 15.12 -5.82
C VAL A 90 5.76 15.04 -7.13
N LEU A 91 5.48 14.01 -7.95
CA LEU A 91 6.13 13.88 -9.26
C LEU A 91 5.77 15.02 -10.20
N PHE A 92 4.51 15.44 -10.23
CA PHE A 92 4.06 16.55 -11.07
C PHE A 92 4.78 17.85 -10.71
N VAL A 93 4.79 18.21 -9.42
CA VAL A 93 5.46 19.44 -8.95
C VAL A 93 6.97 19.37 -9.21
N TRP A 94 7.59 18.23 -8.86
CA TRP A 94 9.04 18.08 -8.97
C TRP A 94 9.52 18.07 -10.41
N THR A 95 8.87 17.28 -11.24
CA THR A 95 9.34 17.04 -12.63
C THR A 95 8.76 18.05 -13.61
N ASP A 96 7.45 18.30 -13.55
CA ASP A 96 6.77 19.11 -14.57
C ASP A 96 6.84 20.60 -14.27
N LEU A 97 6.70 21.01 -13.01
CA LEU A 97 6.74 22.42 -12.64
C LEU A 97 8.16 22.91 -12.35
N LEU A 98 8.94 22.17 -11.55
CA LEU A 98 10.29 22.57 -11.15
C LEU A 98 11.37 22.13 -12.13
N GLN A 99 11.04 21.30 -13.13
CA GLN A 99 11.97 20.78 -14.13
C GLN A 99 13.20 20.10 -13.51
N LEU A 100 13.02 19.41 -12.38
CA LEU A 100 14.08 18.70 -11.68
C LEU A 100 14.16 17.24 -12.13
N PRO A 101 15.30 16.53 -11.88
CA PRO A 101 15.48 15.16 -12.32
C PRO A 101 14.39 14.21 -11.79
N TYR A 102 13.77 13.46 -12.68
CA TYR A 102 12.70 12.52 -12.38
C TYR A 102 13.07 11.48 -11.30
N LEU A 103 14.28 10.92 -11.37
CA LEU A 103 14.73 9.88 -10.44
C LEU A 103 14.73 10.34 -8.98
N VAL A 104 15.12 11.59 -8.74
CA VAL A 104 15.12 12.17 -7.38
C VAL A 104 13.69 12.35 -6.88
N GLY A 105 12.81 12.91 -7.71
CA GLY A 105 11.39 13.07 -7.38
C GLY A 105 10.70 11.74 -7.13
N PHE A 106 10.99 10.73 -7.95
CA PHE A 106 10.48 9.38 -7.78
C PHE A 106 10.95 8.77 -6.45
N GLY A 107 12.24 8.89 -6.13
CA GLY A 107 12.78 8.41 -4.85
C GLY A 107 12.11 9.06 -3.63
N LEU A 108 11.90 10.39 -3.68
CA LEU A 108 11.20 11.11 -2.63
C LEU A 108 9.74 10.65 -2.49
N ALA A 109 9.03 10.49 -3.61
CA ALA A 109 7.65 10.03 -3.62
C ALA A 109 7.52 8.61 -3.05
N VAL A 110 8.45 7.70 -3.41
CA VAL A 110 8.50 6.34 -2.87
C VAL A 110 8.79 6.35 -1.36
N ALA A 111 9.73 7.16 -0.91
CA ALA A 111 10.03 7.29 0.53
C ALA A 111 8.81 7.76 1.31
N LEU A 112 8.11 8.78 0.82
CA LEU A 112 6.85 9.25 1.42
C LEU A 112 5.78 8.15 1.42
N GLN A 113 5.63 7.44 0.32
CA GLN A 113 4.69 6.33 0.20
C GLN A 113 4.95 5.24 1.24
N VAL A 114 6.21 4.84 1.43
CA VAL A 114 6.59 3.82 2.41
C VAL A 114 6.26 4.29 3.84
N VAL A 115 6.64 5.51 4.20
CA VAL A 115 6.39 6.07 5.53
C VAL A 115 4.89 6.22 5.78
N LEU A 116 4.16 6.83 4.86
CA LEU A 116 2.72 7.07 5.02
C LEU A 116 1.92 5.76 4.97
N GLY A 117 2.32 4.82 4.13
CA GLY A 117 1.70 3.50 4.06
C GLY A 117 1.88 2.72 5.35
N TYR A 118 3.07 2.75 5.93
CA TYR A 118 3.34 2.10 7.21
C TYR A 118 2.57 2.76 8.35
N LEU A 119 2.69 4.07 8.51
CA LEU A 119 2.01 4.80 9.59
C LEU A 119 0.49 4.76 9.45
N GLY A 120 -0.02 4.97 8.24
CA GLY A 120 -1.45 4.89 7.97
C GLY A 120 -2.00 3.48 8.16
N GLY A 121 -1.26 2.45 7.74
CA GLY A 121 -1.62 1.06 7.99
C GLY A 121 -1.71 0.76 9.48
N ARG A 122 -0.71 1.16 10.23
CA ARG A 122 -0.63 0.91 11.67
C ARG A 122 -1.71 1.65 12.47
N PHE A 123 -1.90 2.94 12.21
CA PHE A 123 -2.73 3.81 13.06
C PHE A 123 -4.15 4.06 12.54
N LEU A 124 -4.39 3.91 11.23
CA LEU A 124 -5.68 4.18 10.63
C LEU A 124 -6.41 2.91 10.20
N VAL A 125 -5.73 2.00 9.52
CA VAL A 125 -6.33 0.79 8.93
C VAL A 125 -6.44 -0.33 9.96
N PHE A 126 -5.32 -0.70 10.56
CA PHE A 126 -5.18 -1.83 11.48
C PHE A 126 -5.01 -1.37 12.93
N ALA A 127 -5.65 -0.28 13.30
CA ALA A 127 -5.64 0.22 14.67
C ALA A 127 -6.30 -0.80 15.62
N PRO A 128 -5.84 -0.91 16.90
CA PRO A 128 -6.45 -1.82 17.86
C PRO A 128 -7.94 -1.52 18.07
N VAL A 129 -8.75 -2.57 18.11
CA VAL A 129 -10.16 -2.47 18.49
C VAL A 129 -10.21 -2.41 20.03
N GLY A 130 -10.64 -1.32 20.60
CA GLY A 130 -10.85 -1.21 22.04
C GLY A 130 -10.23 0.00 22.74
N GLU A 131 -9.45 0.83 22.06
CA GLU A 131 -9.02 2.12 22.63
C GLU A 131 -9.96 3.27 22.22
N GLY A 132 -11.23 2.95 22.07
CA GLY A 132 -12.28 3.92 21.80
C GLY A 132 -13.03 4.26 23.07
N ASN A 133 -12.68 5.40 23.64
CA ASN A 133 -13.48 6.22 24.57
C ASN A 133 -14.11 5.47 25.76
N PRO A 134 -13.53 5.59 26.98
CA PRO A 134 -14.16 5.10 28.20
C PRO A 134 -15.46 5.80 28.60
N SER A 135 -15.98 6.70 27.77
CA SER A 135 -17.19 7.48 28.06
C SER A 135 -18.50 6.87 27.55
N VAL A 136 -18.50 5.62 27.09
CA VAL A 136 -19.73 4.92 26.63
C VAL A 136 -20.12 3.75 27.55
N GLU A 137 -19.39 3.53 28.64
CA GLU A 137 -19.80 2.61 29.70
C GLU A 137 -20.36 3.38 30.89
N SER A 138 -21.51 3.96 30.75
CA SER A 138 -22.32 4.41 31.88
C SER A 138 -23.79 4.30 31.53
#